data_60c9ffd1dc584cb12744271dff22ad6a
#
_entry.id   60c9ffd1dc584cb12744271dff22ad6a
#
_cell.length_a   1.000
_cell.length_b   1.000
_cell.length_c   1.000
_cell.angle_alpha   90.00
_cell.angle_beta   90.00
_cell.angle_gamma   90.00
#
_symmetry.space_group_name_H-M   'P 1'
#
loop_
_entity.id
_entity.type
_entity.pdbx_description
1 polymer ?
#
loop_
_entity_poly.entity_id
_entity_poly.type
_entity_poly.pdbx_seq_one_letter_code
_entity_poly.pdbx_strand_id
1 'polypeptide(L)'
;MFSELDDFLDSFLDRGTPGYDLAVFHKGECVYRRFRGYSDYENKIPMNGKERYNLYSCSKVMTATAAMMLWERGLFRLEDKLSDYMPEFSEMKVRDGDGVRAATRPILIEHLFTMTAGFDYEHDAPELVDFRRETGGVCKTRDFAKYIARRPLLFEPGEMWHYSFCHDVLAAFVEVISGERFGEFVRKNIFLPCGMTDSTFYPAEWDHETVAAQYRFNENGVRERISKDIIFYNFGSEYESGGAGCVS
;
A
#
# COMPACT_ATOMS: atom_id res chain seq x y z
N MET A 1 1.13 20.03 30.13
CA MET A 1 -0.10 19.23 29.84
C MET A 1 0.28 17.86 29.23
N PHE A 2 1.38 17.74 28.46
CA PHE A 2 1.77 16.50 27.78
C PHE A 2 3.08 15.89 28.30
N SER A 3 3.56 16.26 29.51
CA SER A 3 4.85 15.78 30.05
C SER A 3 4.94 14.26 30.18
N GLU A 4 3.88 13.60 30.62
CA GLU A 4 3.86 12.12 30.69
C GLU A 4 3.94 11.47 29.32
N LEU A 5 3.32 12.11 28.29
CA LEU A 5 3.44 11.64 26.90
C LEU A 5 4.87 11.88 26.37
N ASP A 6 5.49 13.01 26.72
CA ASP A 6 6.88 13.30 26.37
C ASP A 6 7.82 12.22 26.90
N ASP A 7 7.71 11.90 28.20
CA ASP A 7 8.54 10.89 28.86
C ASP A 7 8.31 9.49 28.27
N PHE A 8 7.03 9.17 27.97
CA PHE A 8 6.68 7.91 27.32
C PHE A 8 7.30 7.79 25.92
N LEU A 9 7.20 8.82 25.10
CA LEU A 9 7.78 8.84 23.75
C LEU A 9 9.32 8.75 23.81
N ASP A 10 9.95 9.49 24.71
CA ASP A 10 11.41 9.45 24.85
C ASP A 10 11.91 8.06 25.29
N SER A 11 11.10 7.30 26.03
CA SER A 11 11.43 5.92 26.41
C SER A 11 11.61 4.97 25.22
N PHE A 12 11.07 5.29 24.03
CA PHE A 12 11.33 4.51 22.81
C PHE A 12 12.77 4.69 22.31
N LEU A 13 13.32 5.90 22.46
CA LEU A 13 14.73 6.16 22.10
C LEU A 13 15.66 5.36 23.00
N ASP A 14 15.36 5.29 24.30
CA ASP A 14 16.13 4.50 25.29
C ASP A 14 16.08 3.00 24.97
N ARG A 15 15.01 2.52 24.35
CA ARG A 15 14.85 1.14 23.87
C ARG A 15 15.50 0.89 22.52
N GLY A 16 16.14 1.89 21.93
CA GLY A 16 16.88 1.77 20.67
C GLY A 16 16.11 2.15 19.40
N THR A 17 14.86 2.67 19.50
CA THR A 17 14.17 3.24 18.34
C THR A 17 14.98 4.43 17.80
N PRO A 18 15.27 4.50 16.49
CA PRO A 18 16.11 5.56 15.93
C PRO A 18 15.56 6.96 16.14
N GLY A 19 14.26 7.11 15.95
CA GLY A 19 13.54 8.37 16.09
C GLY A 19 12.04 8.12 16.05
N TYR A 20 11.29 9.15 16.38
CA TYR A 20 9.81 9.15 16.29
C TYR A 20 9.29 10.51 15.86
N ASP A 21 8.12 10.51 15.26
CA ASP A 21 7.33 11.69 14.91
C ASP A 21 5.87 11.41 15.28
N LEU A 22 5.33 12.21 16.18
CA LEU A 22 3.94 12.11 16.64
C LEU A 22 3.22 13.45 16.48
N ALA A 23 2.03 13.40 15.88
CA ALA A 23 1.08 14.50 15.88
C ALA A 23 -0.26 14.03 16.44
N VAL A 24 -0.87 14.84 17.28
CA VAL A 24 -2.21 14.61 17.83
C VAL A 24 -3.14 15.72 17.39
N PHE A 25 -4.25 15.34 16.80
CA PHE A 25 -5.28 16.30 16.38
C PHE A 25 -6.54 16.13 17.24
N HIS A 26 -7.13 17.25 17.62
CA HIS A 26 -8.42 17.29 18.28
C HIS A 26 -9.29 18.36 17.63
N LYS A 27 -10.48 17.95 17.17
CA LYS A 27 -11.44 18.84 16.47
C LYS A 27 -10.81 19.59 15.26
N GLY A 28 -9.91 18.93 14.52
CA GLY A 28 -9.25 19.50 13.35
C GLY A 28 -8.01 20.36 13.64
N GLU A 29 -7.68 20.59 14.91
CA GLU A 29 -6.50 21.35 15.32
C GLU A 29 -5.39 20.43 15.81
N CYS A 30 -4.13 20.70 15.40
CA CYS A 30 -2.97 20.00 15.92
C CYS A 30 -2.69 20.51 17.34
N VAL A 31 -3.06 19.71 18.35
CA VAL A 31 -2.93 20.07 19.78
C VAL A 31 -1.58 19.62 20.37
N TYR A 32 -0.88 18.74 19.68
CA TYR A 32 0.43 18.26 20.09
C TYR A 32 1.23 17.80 18.85
N ARG A 33 2.49 18.20 18.76
CA ARG A 33 3.47 17.69 17.78
C ARG A 33 4.83 17.54 18.47
N ARG A 34 5.44 16.37 18.30
CA ARG A 34 6.78 16.09 18.80
C ARG A 34 7.49 15.12 17.88
N PHE A 35 8.72 15.44 17.55
CA PHE A 35 9.65 14.55 16.85
C PHE A 35 11.01 14.63 17.52
N ARG A 36 11.72 13.50 17.64
CA ARG A 36 13.06 13.38 18.22
C ARG A 36 13.80 12.19 17.65
N GLY A 37 15.13 12.21 17.85
CA GLY A 37 16.02 11.16 17.38
C GLY A 37 16.54 11.47 15.98
N TYR A 38 16.73 10.43 15.18
CA TYR A 38 17.36 10.50 13.87
C TYR A 38 16.44 9.96 12.79
N SER A 39 16.36 10.67 11.68
CA SER A 39 15.73 10.18 10.44
C SER A 39 16.65 9.16 9.72
N ASP A 40 17.97 9.27 9.94
CA ASP A 40 18.96 8.28 9.55
C ASP A 40 19.97 8.12 10.71
N TYR A 41 19.87 6.98 11.40
CA TYR A 41 20.66 6.76 12.61
C TYR A 41 22.14 6.53 12.34
N GLU A 42 22.47 5.79 11.26
CA GLU A 42 23.86 5.51 10.90
C GLU A 42 24.61 6.79 10.51
N ASN A 43 23.96 7.63 9.72
CA ASN A 43 24.52 8.89 9.25
C ASN A 43 24.32 10.04 10.25
N LYS A 44 23.69 9.79 11.41
CA LYS A 44 23.41 10.78 12.45
C LYS A 44 22.64 12.00 11.94
N ILE A 45 21.72 11.80 10.98
CA ILE A 45 20.86 12.86 10.48
C ILE A 45 19.72 13.05 11.47
N PRO A 46 19.65 14.19 12.21
CA PRO A 46 18.60 14.41 13.19
C PRO A 46 17.26 14.62 12.49
N MET A 47 16.18 14.22 13.17
CA MET A 47 14.82 14.55 12.72
C MET A 47 14.58 16.06 12.80
N ASN A 48 13.88 16.59 11.82
CA ASN A 48 13.54 18.01 11.70
C ASN A 48 12.03 18.28 11.51
N GLY A 49 11.21 17.20 11.48
CA GLY A 49 9.77 17.26 11.34
C GLY A 49 9.28 17.49 9.89
N LYS A 50 10.17 17.32 8.91
CA LYS A 50 9.88 17.41 7.47
C LYS A 50 10.20 16.11 6.73
N GLU A 51 10.48 15.06 7.48
CA GLU A 51 10.73 13.75 6.92
C GLU A 51 9.48 13.21 6.24
N ARG A 52 9.68 12.52 5.13
CA ARG A 52 8.67 11.68 4.52
C ARG A 52 8.82 10.24 5.00
N TYR A 53 7.71 9.54 5.06
CA TYR A 53 7.64 8.16 5.55
C TYR A 53 7.02 7.24 4.52
N ASN A 54 7.51 6.00 4.44
CA ASN A 54 6.77 4.95 3.75
C ASN A 54 5.52 4.63 4.55
N LEU A 55 4.36 4.93 4.02
CA LEU A 55 3.08 4.78 4.72
C LEU A 55 2.58 3.34 4.75
N TYR A 56 3.15 2.47 3.92
CA TYR A 56 2.71 1.07 3.81
C TYR A 56 1.18 0.97 3.70
N SER A 57 0.55 0.17 4.54
CA SER A 57 -0.90 -0.07 4.49
C SER A 57 -1.78 1.15 4.79
N CYS A 58 -1.24 2.24 5.31
CA CYS A 58 -1.97 3.51 5.35
C CYS A 58 -2.31 4.02 3.93
N SER A 59 -1.56 3.60 2.91
CA SER A 59 -1.86 3.85 1.49
C SER A 59 -3.27 3.43 1.07
N LYS A 60 -3.80 2.38 1.70
CA LYS A 60 -5.11 1.82 1.37
C LYS A 60 -6.27 2.80 1.55
N VAL A 61 -6.13 3.74 2.48
CA VAL A 61 -7.13 4.80 2.69
C VAL A 61 -7.26 5.67 1.45
N MET A 62 -6.12 6.09 0.86
CA MET A 62 -6.11 6.90 -0.36
C MET A 62 -6.66 6.12 -1.56
N THR A 63 -6.30 4.84 -1.66
CA THR A 63 -6.77 3.96 -2.74
C THR A 63 -8.28 3.76 -2.69
N ALA A 64 -8.82 3.45 -1.50
CA ALA A 64 -10.26 3.33 -1.31
C ALA A 64 -10.99 4.64 -1.60
N THR A 65 -10.44 5.77 -1.13
CA THR A 65 -11.00 7.11 -1.40
C THR A 65 -11.02 7.40 -2.90
N ALA A 66 -9.93 7.13 -3.62
CA ALA A 66 -9.87 7.34 -5.07
C ALA A 66 -10.95 6.55 -5.82
N ALA A 67 -11.11 5.28 -5.47
CA ALA A 67 -12.17 4.45 -6.06
C ALA A 67 -13.57 4.94 -5.68
N MET A 68 -13.82 5.34 -4.43
CA MET A 68 -15.11 5.88 -4.00
C MET A 68 -15.45 7.21 -4.68
N MET A 69 -14.47 8.05 -5.02
CA MET A 69 -14.71 9.27 -5.81
C MET A 69 -15.21 8.94 -7.23
N LEU A 70 -14.76 7.85 -7.83
CA LEU A 70 -15.25 7.38 -9.13
C LEU A 70 -16.66 6.76 -9.01
N TRP A 71 -16.92 6.05 -7.91
CA TRP A 71 -18.25 5.57 -7.56
C TRP A 71 -19.25 6.70 -7.38
N GLU A 72 -18.91 7.75 -6.65
CA GLU A 72 -19.74 8.96 -6.50
C GLU A 72 -20.09 9.63 -7.83
N ARG A 73 -19.19 9.52 -8.82
CA ARG A 73 -19.44 10.00 -10.20
C ARG A 73 -20.34 9.05 -11.01
N GLY A 74 -20.78 7.93 -10.43
CA GLY A 74 -21.65 6.94 -11.08
C GLY A 74 -20.97 6.12 -12.16
N LEU A 75 -19.64 6.00 -12.14
CA LEU A 75 -18.88 5.32 -13.19
C LEU A 75 -18.87 3.79 -13.03
N PHE A 76 -19.25 3.28 -11.89
CA PHE A 76 -19.45 1.85 -11.60
C PHE A 76 -20.36 1.68 -10.38
N ARG A 77 -20.84 0.46 -10.16
CA ARG A 77 -21.59 0.05 -8.96
C ARG A 77 -20.74 -0.92 -8.14
N LEU A 78 -20.94 -0.95 -6.83
CA LEU A 78 -20.23 -1.88 -5.95
C LEU A 78 -20.54 -3.35 -6.26
N GLU A 79 -21.77 -3.63 -6.73
CA GLU A 79 -22.23 -4.95 -7.11
C GLU A 79 -21.83 -5.39 -8.52
N ASP A 80 -21.18 -4.51 -9.31
CA ASP A 80 -20.69 -4.86 -10.63
C ASP A 80 -19.58 -5.91 -10.53
N LYS A 81 -19.50 -6.78 -11.55
CA LYS A 81 -18.42 -7.77 -11.62
C LYS A 81 -17.12 -7.07 -12.00
N LEU A 82 -16.04 -7.40 -11.30
CA LEU A 82 -14.71 -6.91 -11.64
C LEU A 82 -14.35 -7.23 -13.11
N SER A 83 -14.76 -8.40 -13.58
CA SER A 83 -14.52 -8.85 -14.96
C SER A 83 -15.17 -8.01 -16.05
N ASP A 84 -16.19 -7.21 -15.72
CA ASP A 84 -16.85 -6.32 -16.71
C ASP A 84 -15.91 -5.16 -17.09
N TYR A 85 -14.96 -4.82 -16.24
CA TYR A 85 -13.95 -3.76 -16.40
C TYR A 85 -12.55 -4.31 -16.65
N MET A 86 -12.23 -5.45 -16.06
CA MET A 86 -10.93 -6.13 -16.09
C MET A 86 -11.14 -7.59 -16.48
N PRO A 87 -11.22 -7.91 -17.81
CA PRO A 87 -11.60 -9.24 -18.32
C PRO A 87 -10.71 -10.38 -17.83
N GLU A 88 -9.47 -10.08 -17.42
CA GLU A 88 -8.55 -11.06 -16.85
C GLU A 88 -9.09 -11.76 -15.60
N PHE A 89 -10.09 -11.20 -14.91
CA PHE A 89 -10.76 -11.79 -13.75
C PHE A 89 -12.03 -12.59 -14.09
N SER A 90 -12.29 -12.89 -15.36
CA SER A 90 -13.52 -13.59 -15.78
C SER A 90 -13.52 -15.09 -15.44
N GLU A 91 -12.34 -15.74 -15.48
CA GLU A 91 -12.21 -17.20 -15.33
C GLU A 91 -11.34 -17.55 -14.11
N MET A 92 -11.77 -17.07 -12.95
CA MET A 92 -11.02 -17.31 -11.71
C MET A 92 -11.13 -18.79 -11.31
N LYS A 93 -10.04 -19.27 -10.71
CA LYS A 93 -9.96 -20.58 -10.05
C LYS A 93 -9.86 -20.38 -8.55
N VAL A 94 -10.33 -21.34 -7.79
CA VAL A 94 -10.25 -21.38 -6.33
C VAL A 94 -9.52 -22.66 -5.88
N ARG A 95 -8.74 -22.58 -4.81
CA ARG A 95 -8.08 -23.74 -4.19
C ARG A 95 -9.12 -24.75 -3.70
N ASP A 96 -8.89 -26.03 -3.95
CA ASP A 96 -9.80 -27.13 -3.56
C ASP A 96 -8.94 -28.33 -3.17
N GLY A 97 -8.72 -28.54 -1.87
CA GLY A 97 -7.74 -29.48 -1.36
C GLY A 97 -6.35 -29.22 -1.94
N ASP A 98 -5.74 -30.25 -2.53
CA ASP A 98 -4.43 -30.14 -3.19
C ASP A 98 -4.51 -29.64 -4.65
N GLY A 99 -5.70 -29.28 -5.12
CA GLY A 99 -5.95 -28.85 -6.49
C GLY A 99 -6.62 -27.49 -6.59
N VAL A 100 -7.15 -27.22 -7.78
CA VAL A 100 -7.94 -26.03 -8.07
C VAL A 100 -9.17 -26.39 -8.89
N ARG A 101 -10.27 -25.67 -8.68
CA ARG A 101 -11.48 -25.74 -9.51
C ARG A 101 -11.88 -24.35 -9.99
N ALA A 102 -12.78 -24.27 -10.94
CA ALA A 102 -13.38 -23.00 -11.31
C ALA A 102 -14.12 -22.37 -10.12
N ALA A 103 -13.97 -21.05 -9.95
CA ALA A 103 -14.78 -20.30 -9.01
C ALA A 103 -16.26 -20.30 -9.45
N THR A 104 -17.18 -20.41 -8.50
CA THR A 104 -18.63 -20.42 -8.77
C THR A 104 -19.24 -19.05 -8.64
N ARG A 105 -18.52 -18.10 -8.03
CA ARG A 105 -18.95 -16.71 -7.82
C ARG A 105 -18.00 -15.74 -8.52
N PRO A 106 -18.51 -14.68 -9.15
CA PRO A 106 -17.67 -13.63 -9.67
C PRO A 106 -17.07 -12.79 -8.53
N ILE A 107 -15.92 -12.20 -8.77
CA ILE A 107 -15.42 -11.13 -7.91
C ILE A 107 -16.25 -9.88 -8.21
N LEU A 108 -16.86 -9.29 -7.19
CA LEU A 108 -17.54 -8.00 -7.25
C LEU A 108 -16.59 -6.87 -6.85
N ILE A 109 -16.88 -5.65 -7.27
CA ILE A 109 -16.05 -4.49 -6.92
C ILE A 109 -15.99 -4.28 -5.39
N GLU A 110 -17.10 -4.49 -4.67
CA GLU A 110 -17.15 -4.40 -3.20
C GLU A 110 -16.16 -5.35 -2.52
N HIS A 111 -15.87 -6.51 -3.12
CA HIS A 111 -14.91 -7.46 -2.55
C HIS A 111 -13.48 -6.93 -2.49
N LEU A 112 -13.12 -5.98 -3.37
CA LEU A 112 -11.82 -5.32 -3.33
C LEU A 112 -11.70 -4.39 -2.12
N PHE A 113 -12.77 -3.66 -1.80
CA PHE A 113 -12.81 -2.76 -0.63
C PHE A 113 -12.81 -3.52 0.69
N THR A 114 -13.54 -4.63 0.73
CA THR A 114 -13.77 -5.41 1.96
C THR A 114 -12.76 -6.52 2.21
N MET A 115 -11.76 -6.70 1.32
CA MET A 115 -10.78 -7.79 1.40
C MET A 115 -11.42 -9.19 1.38
N THR A 116 -12.49 -9.36 0.59
CA THR A 116 -13.24 -10.61 0.49
C THR A 116 -13.19 -11.23 -0.91
N ALA A 117 -12.29 -10.74 -1.78
CA ALA A 117 -12.16 -11.25 -3.16
C ALA A 117 -11.56 -12.67 -3.23
N GLY A 118 -10.91 -13.15 -2.17
CA GLY A 118 -10.23 -14.43 -2.14
C GLY A 118 -8.75 -14.39 -2.55
N PHE A 119 -8.19 -13.22 -2.83
CA PHE A 119 -6.75 -13.09 -3.11
C PHE A 119 -5.91 -13.41 -1.88
N ASP A 120 -4.66 -13.83 -2.08
CA ASP A 120 -3.66 -13.96 -1.02
C ASP A 120 -2.82 -12.67 -0.84
N TYR A 121 -1.82 -12.75 0.04
CA TYR A 121 -0.83 -11.68 0.30
C TYR A 121 0.59 -12.25 0.39
N GLU A 122 0.89 -13.29 -0.39
CA GLU A 122 2.16 -13.99 -0.39
C GLU A 122 3.16 -13.27 -1.31
N HIS A 123 4.09 -12.50 -0.73
CA HIS A 123 5.10 -11.72 -1.46
C HIS A 123 6.28 -12.56 -1.97
N ASP A 124 6.46 -13.76 -1.45
CA ASP A 124 7.51 -14.73 -1.77
C ASP A 124 6.99 -15.97 -2.49
N ALA A 125 5.74 -15.94 -2.94
CA ALA A 125 5.16 -17.02 -3.73
C ALA A 125 6.03 -17.30 -4.98
N PRO A 126 6.26 -18.59 -5.32
CA PRO A 126 7.06 -18.96 -6.49
C PRO A 126 6.64 -18.25 -7.78
N GLU A 127 5.34 -18.11 -7.99
CA GLU A 127 4.77 -17.43 -9.15
C GLU A 127 5.13 -15.95 -9.18
N LEU A 128 5.24 -15.28 -8.03
CA LEU A 128 5.66 -13.89 -7.94
C LEU A 128 7.16 -13.73 -8.21
N VAL A 129 7.94 -14.69 -7.78
CA VAL A 129 9.38 -14.74 -8.11
C VAL A 129 9.57 -14.91 -9.62
N ASP A 130 8.80 -15.80 -10.26
CA ASP A 130 8.82 -15.99 -11.70
C ASP A 130 8.36 -14.74 -12.44
N PHE A 131 7.27 -14.11 -12.01
CA PHE A 131 6.79 -12.85 -12.58
C PHE A 131 7.84 -11.73 -12.49
N ARG A 132 8.54 -11.59 -11.36
CA ARG A 132 9.65 -10.64 -11.24
C ARG A 132 10.77 -10.92 -12.22
N ARG A 133 11.10 -12.20 -12.43
CA ARG A 133 12.12 -12.61 -13.39
C ARG A 133 11.69 -12.32 -14.83
N GLU A 134 10.44 -12.62 -15.19
CA GLU A 134 9.87 -12.38 -16.52
C GLU A 134 9.84 -10.89 -16.89
N THR A 135 9.52 -10.04 -15.91
CA THR A 135 9.41 -8.59 -16.10
C THR A 135 10.74 -7.84 -15.88
N GLY A 136 11.82 -8.55 -15.51
CA GLY A 136 13.07 -7.91 -15.09
C GLY A 136 12.92 -7.03 -13.85
N GLY A 137 11.91 -7.30 -13.02
CA GLY A 137 11.60 -6.53 -11.81
C GLY A 137 10.87 -5.20 -12.08
N VAL A 138 10.40 -4.97 -13.31
CA VAL A 138 9.67 -3.75 -13.69
C VAL A 138 8.31 -4.12 -14.25
N CYS A 139 7.25 -3.55 -13.71
CA CYS A 139 5.90 -3.71 -14.25
C CYS A 139 5.06 -2.46 -13.99
N LYS A 140 3.94 -2.34 -14.70
CA LYS A 140 2.91 -1.32 -14.43
C LYS A 140 1.91 -1.87 -13.41
N THR A 141 1.19 -0.97 -12.74
CA THR A 141 0.13 -1.32 -11.78
C THR A 141 -0.88 -2.31 -12.40
N ARG A 142 -1.30 -2.09 -13.64
CA ARG A 142 -2.20 -3.00 -14.36
C ARG A 142 -1.59 -4.38 -14.67
N ASP A 143 -0.29 -4.47 -14.92
CA ASP A 143 0.36 -5.75 -15.20
C ASP A 143 0.47 -6.60 -13.93
N PHE A 144 0.65 -5.97 -12.77
CA PHE A 144 0.58 -6.65 -11.50
C PHE A 144 -0.83 -7.21 -11.22
N ALA A 145 -1.88 -6.45 -11.52
CA ALA A 145 -3.27 -6.95 -11.40
C ALA A 145 -3.52 -8.17 -12.32
N LYS A 146 -3.01 -8.18 -13.56
CA LYS A 146 -3.08 -9.33 -14.45
C LYS A 146 -2.31 -10.55 -13.90
N TYR A 147 -1.18 -10.31 -13.22
CA TYR A 147 -0.48 -11.39 -12.53
C TYR A 147 -1.34 -11.97 -11.40
N ILE A 148 -1.97 -11.12 -10.57
CA ILE A 148 -2.87 -11.58 -9.51
C ILE A 148 -4.04 -12.41 -10.08
N ALA A 149 -4.58 -12.03 -11.24
CA ALA A 149 -5.64 -12.78 -11.90
C ALA A 149 -5.25 -14.21 -12.34
N ARG A 150 -3.96 -14.52 -12.50
CA ARG A 150 -3.49 -15.88 -12.83
C ARG A 150 -3.46 -16.82 -11.63
N ARG A 151 -3.50 -16.27 -10.41
CA ARG A 151 -3.38 -17.04 -9.18
C ARG A 151 -4.74 -17.57 -8.73
N PRO A 152 -4.79 -18.80 -8.19
CA PRO A 152 -6.02 -19.31 -7.63
C PRO A 152 -6.40 -18.54 -6.36
N LEU A 153 -7.69 -18.26 -6.21
CA LEU A 153 -8.24 -17.69 -4.98
C LEU A 153 -8.10 -18.68 -3.81
N LEU A 154 -7.99 -18.17 -2.61
CA LEU A 154 -7.96 -18.98 -1.38
C LEU A 154 -9.33 -19.54 -1.04
N PHE A 155 -10.41 -18.83 -1.42
CA PHE A 155 -11.82 -19.16 -1.16
C PHE A 155 -12.71 -18.45 -2.19
N GLU A 156 -13.98 -18.85 -2.25
CA GLU A 156 -14.97 -18.21 -3.13
C GLU A 156 -15.16 -16.73 -2.77
N PRO A 157 -15.24 -15.83 -3.79
CA PRO A 157 -15.47 -14.41 -3.55
C PRO A 157 -16.68 -14.13 -2.66
N GLY A 158 -16.51 -13.27 -1.67
CA GLY A 158 -17.51 -12.88 -0.69
C GLY A 158 -17.72 -13.86 0.46
N GLU A 159 -17.00 -14.99 0.51
CA GLU A 159 -17.21 -16.02 1.53
C GLU A 159 -16.48 -15.74 2.85
N MET A 160 -15.22 -15.25 2.75
CA MET A 160 -14.40 -14.97 3.92
C MET A 160 -13.62 -13.67 3.75
N TRP A 161 -13.12 -13.15 4.85
CA TRP A 161 -12.18 -12.04 4.88
C TRP A 161 -10.74 -12.55 4.90
N HIS A 162 -9.89 -12.00 4.06
CA HIS A 162 -8.46 -12.26 4.08
C HIS A 162 -7.69 -11.01 3.64
N TYR A 163 -6.74 -10.56 4.46
CA TYR A 163 -5.87 -9.44 4.10
C TYR A 163 -5.03 -9.80 2.88
N SER A 164 -5.09 -8.99 1.81
CA SER A 164 -4.66 -9.43 0.49
C SER A 164 -4.24 -8.29 -0.43
N PHE A 165 -3.88 -8.64 -1.68
CA PHE A 165 -3.61 -7.71 -2.77
C PHE A 165 -4.86 -7.00 -3.33
N CYS A 166 -6.00 -7.05 -2.66
CA CYS A 166 -7.22 -6.39 -3.12
C CYS A 166 -7.03 -4.92 -3.48
N HIS A 167 -6.29 -4.16 -2.68
CA HIS A 167 -6.09 -2.73 -2.94
C HIS A 167 -5.06 -2.45 -4.04
N ASP A 168 -4.17 -3.37 -4.35
CA ASP A 168 -3.31 -3.27 -5.53
C ASP A 168 -4.14 -3.48 -6.81
N VAL A 169 -5.09 -4.43 -6.79
CA VAL A 169 -6.08 -4.60 -7.86
C VAL A 169 -7.03 -3.40 -7.95
N LEU A 170 -7.43 -2.83 -6.79
CA LEU A 170 -8.28 -1.63 -6.75
C LEU A 170 -7.58 -0.41 -7.36
N ALA A 171 -6.25 -0.26 -7.18
CA ALA A 171 -5.49 0.80 -7.84
C ALA A 171 -5.49 0.63 -9.37
N ALA A 172 -5.29 -0.59 -9.85
CA ALA A 172 -5.41 -0.90 -11.29
C ALA A 172 -6.83 -0.64 -11.82
N PHE A 173 -7.85 -0.94 -11.02
CA PHE A 173 -9.24 -0.62 -11.35
C PHE A 173 -9.48 0.90 -11.45
N VAL A 174 -8.90 1.70 -10.54
CA VAL A 174 -8.94 3.18 -10.65
C VAL A 174 -8.35 3.64 -11.97
N GLU A 175 -7.21 3.08 -12.42
CA GLU A 175 -6.63 3.40 -13.74
C GLU A 175 -7.56 3.04 -14.90
N VAL A 176 -8.25 1.89 -14.81
CA VAL A 176 -9.20 1.46 -15.85
C VAL A 176 -10.36 2.44 -15.97
N ILE A 177 -10.96 2.83 -14.85
CA ILE A 177 -12.17 3.67 -14.83
C ILE A 177 -11.83 5.13 -15.14
N SER A 178 -10.73 5.65 -14.61
CA SER A 178 -10.35 7.06 -14.78
C SER A 178 -9.66 7.34 -16.13
N GLY A 179 -8.96 6.36 -16.69
CA GLY A 179 -8.07 6.53 -17.83
C GLY A 179 -6.76 7.24 -17.48
N GLU A 180 -6.53 7.54 -16.19
CA GLU A 180 -5.32 8.21 -15.67
C GLU A 180 -4.45 7.18 -14.94
N ARG A 181 -3.13 7.42 -14.79
CA ARG A 181 -2.29 6.64 -13.88
C ARG A 181 -2.81 6.81 -12.46
N PHE A 182 -2.70 5.75 -11.67
CA PHE A 182 -3.24 5.73 -10.31
C PHE A 182 -2.69 6.87 -9.44
N GLY A 183 -1.37 7.04 -9.38
CA GLY A 183 -0.73 8.09 -8.58
C GLY A 183 -1.10 9.50 -9.05
N GLU A 184 -1.23 9.72 -10.37
CA GLU A 184 -1.68 11.00 -10.91
C GLU A 184 -3.13 11.31 -10.53
N PHE A 185 -4.01 10.31 -10.61
CA PHE A 185 -5.39 10.46 -10.16
C PHE A 185 -5.47 10.83 -8.69
N VAL A 186 -4.74 10.13 -7.82
CA VAL A 186 -4.69 10.39 -6.38
C VAL A 186 -4.09 11.77 -6.10
N ARG A 187 -2.98 12.11 -6.74
CA ARG A 187 -2.32 13.41 -6.59
C ARG A 187 -3.29 14.56 -6.89
N LYS A 188 -3.93 14.52 -8.05
CA LYS A 188 -4.84 15.56 -8.53
C LYS A 188 -6.11 15.69 -7.71
N ASN A 189 -6.72 14.56 -7.31
CA ASN A 189 -8.04 14.55 -6.71
C ASN A 189 -8.01 14.47 -5.16
N ILE A 190 -6.91 14.03 -4.55
CA ILE A 190 -6.80 13.84 -3.09
C ILE A 190 -5.65 14.68 -2.54
N PHE A 191 -4.40 14.46 -2.97
CA PHE A 191 -3.25 15.07 -2.33
C PHE A 191 -3.24 16.59 -2.45
N LEU A 192 -3.35 17.13 -3.66
CA LEU A 192 -3.35 18.58 -3.86
C LEU A 192 -4.53 19.28 -3.20
N PRO A 193 -5.79 18.80 -3.30
CA PRO A 193 -6.90 19.42 -2.59
C PRO A 193 -6.77 19.38 -1.07
N CYS A 194 -6.09 18.37 -0.51
CA CYS A 194 -5.83 18.24 0.93
C CYS A 194 -4.54 18.95 1.40
N GLY A 195 -3.79 19.62 0.49
CA GLY A 195 -2.53 20.26 0.82
C GLY A 195 -1.38 19.27 1.11
N MET A 196 -1.49 18.02 0.70
CA MET A 196 -0.48 16.96 0.86
C MET A 196 0.54 17.02 -0.29
N THR A 197 1.31 18.11 -0.35
CA THR A 197 2.21 18.42 -1.49
C THR A 197 3.41 17.48 -1.60
N ASP A 198 3.81 16.86 -0.50
CA ASP A 198 4.98 15.97 -0.40
C ASP A 198 4.61 14.48 -0.50
N SER A 199 3.32 14.19 -0.77
CA SER A 199 2.82 12.81 -0.89
C SER A 199 2.82 12.34 -2.33
N THR A 200 3.26 11.10 -2.54
CA THR A 200 3.29 10.48 -3.88
C THR A 200 3.11 8.96 -3.80
N PHE A 201 2.52 8.39 -4.85
CA PHE A 201 2.56 6.95 -5.14
C PHE A 201 3.61 6.60 -6.20
N TYR A 202 4.20 7.58 -6.83
CA TYR A 202 5.12 7.37 -7.94
C TYR A 202 6.55 7.15 -7.46
N PRO A 203 7.11 5.92 -7.60
CA PRO A 203 8.42 5.60 -7.03
C PRO A 203 9.58 6.44 -7.59
N ALA A 204 9.49 6.87 -8.84
CA ALA A 204 10.52 7.73 -9.44
C ALA A 204 10.61 9.13 -8.81
N GLU A 205 9.56 9.58 -8.13
CA GLU A 205 9.53 10.84 -7.40
C GLU A 205 9.94 10.69 -5.93
N TRP A 206 10.27 9.47 -5.50
CA TRP A 206 10.77 9.28 -4.14
C TRP A 206 12.19 9.83 -4.03
N ASP A 207 12.28 11.00 -3.44
CA ASP A 207 13.55 11.53 -2.99
C ASP A 207 14.02 10.73 -1.77
N HIS A 208 14.93 9.79 -2.02
CA HIS A 208 15.48 8.90 -1.01
C HIS A 208 16.29 9.63 0.07
N GLU A 209 16.65 10.89 -0.15
CA GLU A 209 17.36 11.69 0.84
C GLU A 209 16.40 12.29 1.89
N THR A 210 15.15 12.52 1.49
CA THR A 210 14.12 13.08 2.38
C THR A 210 13.24 12.02 3.04
N VAL A 211 13.27 10.77 2.57
CA VAL A 211 12.53 9.66 3.18
C VAL A 211 13.31 9.09 4.36
N ALA A 212 12.70 9.06 5.54
CA ALA A 212 13.31 8.51 6.74
C ALA A 212 13.76 7.06 6.54
N ALA A 213 14.95 6.74 7.04
CA ALA A 213 15.50 5.39 6.98
C ALA A 213 14.67 4.43 7.83
N GLN A 214 14.46 3.22 7.34
CA GLN A 214 13.69 2.20 8.02
C GLN A 214 14.59 1.21 8.75
N TYR A 215 14.10 0.72 9.88
CA TYR A 215 14.82 -0.17 10.76
C TYR A 215 13.94 -1.32 11.23
N ARG A 216 14.57 -2.46 11.50
CA ARG A 216 13.98 -3.58 12.24
C ARG A 216 14.92 -4.01 13.36
N PHE A 217 14.39 -4.70 14.35
CA PHE A 217 15.21 -5.42 15.31
C PHE A 217 15.31 -6.88 14.88
N ASN A 218 16.53 -7.42 14.85
CA ASN A 218 16.74 -8.84 14.59
C ASN A 218 16.40 -9.69 15.83
N GLU A 219 16.55 -11.00 15.70
CA GLU A 219 16.25 -11.98 16.78
C GLU A 219 17.06 -11.72 18.06
N ASN A 220 18.21 -11.07 17.96
CA ASN A 220 19.08 -10.71 19.09
C ASN A 220 18.76 -9.32 19.65
N GLY A 221 17.71 -8.65 19.19
CA GLY A 221 17.35 -7.30 19.60
C GLY A 221 18.30 -6.22 19.06
N VAL A 222 19.13 -6.53 18.06
CA VAL A 222 20.02 -5.56 17.43
C VAL A 222 19.27 -4.88 16.30
N ARG A 223 19.33 -3.53 16.28
CA ARG A 223 18.75 -2.74 15.22
C ARG A 223 19.54 -2.91 13.92
N GLU A 224 18.83 -3.17 12.85
CA GLU A 224 19.34 -3.29 11.49
C GLU A 224 18.59 -2.34 10.56
N ARG A 225 19.33 -1.63 9.71
CA ARG A 225 18.73 -0.82 8.64
C ARG A 225 18.12 -1.74 7.59
N ILE A 226 16.89 -1.46 7.18
CA ILE A 226 16.25 -2.13 6.05
C ILE A 226 16.81 -1.52 4.77
N SER A 227 17.38 -2.36 3.88
CA SER A 227 17.83 -1.89 2.56
C SER A 227 16.63 -1.41 1.74
N LYS A 228 16.83 -0.33 1.00
CA LYS A 228 15.83 0.20 0.06
C LYS A 228 15.44 -0.82 -1.00
N ASP A 229 16.32 -1.78 -1.31
CA ASP A 229 16.11 -2.83 -2.31
C ASP A 229 15.20 -3.97 -1.83
N ILE A 230 14.89 -4.03 -0.52
CA ILE A 230 14.04 -5.07 0.10
C ILE A 230 12.58 -4.60 0.25
N ILE A 231 12.19 -3.53 -0.38
CA ILE A 231 10.80 -3.07 -0.34
C ILE A 231 9.95 -4.00 -1.22
N PHE A 232 9.17 -4.88 -0.60
CA PHE A 232 8.40 -5.97 -1.23
C PHE A 232 7.45 -5.52 -2.36
N TYR A 233 7.00 -4.27 -2.34
CA TYR A 233 6.11 -3.68 -3.33
C TYR A 233 6.84 -2.84 -4.38
N ASN A 234 8.18 -2.89 -4.45
CA ASN A 234 8.94 -2.17 -5.45
C ASN A 234 9.14 -3.06 -6.70
N PHE A 235 8.31 -2.83 -7.71
CA PHE A 235 8.40 -3.43 -9.04
C PHE A 235 8.87 -2.41 -10.09
N GLY A 236 9.83 -1.56 -9.72
CA GLY A 236 10.38 -0.52 -10.59
C GLY A 236 9.56 0.77 -10.60
N SER A 237 9.93 1.67 -11.49
CA SER A 237 9.45 3.06 -11.51
C SER A 237 8.02 3.25 -12.02
N GLU A 238 7.36 2.22 -12.54
CA GLU A 238 6.02 2.32 -13.12
C GLU A 238 4.94 1.61 -12.29
N TYR A 239 5.34 0.89 -11.23
CA TYR A 239 4.40 0.22 -10.33
C TYR A 239 4.02 1.14 -9.17
N GLU A 240 2.74 1.39 -9.05
CA GLU A 240 2.14 2.19 -7.99
C GLU A 240 1.25 1.27 -7.13
N SER A 241 1.81 0.75 -6.03
CA SER A 241 1.08 -0.15 -5.13
C SER A 241 -0.03 0.60 -4.40
N GLY A 242 -1.28 0.31 -4.72
CA GLY A 242 -2.44 0.81 -3.96
C GLY A 242 -2.51 0.25 -2.55
N GLY A 243 -1.86 -0.89 -2.32
CA GLY A 243 -1.80 -1.53 -1.02
C GLY A 243 -0.76 -0.96 -0.06
N ALA A 244 0.36 -0.39 -0.57
CA ALA A 244 1.49 -0.03 0.27
C ALA A 244 2.43 1.06 -0.28
N GLY A 245 2.18 1.60 -1.46
CA GLY A 245 3.17 2.39 -2.21
C GLY A 245 3.19 3.89 -1.94
N CYS A 246 2.39 4.42 -1.00
CA CYS A 246 2.40 5.85 -0.69
C CYS A 246 3.60 6.23 0.19
N VAL A 247 4.24 7.33 -0.18
CA VAL A 247 5.22 8.06 0.64
C VAL A 247 4.63 9.44 0.94
N SER A 248 4.68 9.86 2.19
CA SER A 248 4.17 11.17 2.65
C SER A 248 4.95 11.69 3.84
#